data_fad723c616e58a4e17ce9b6a625f4ffa
#
_entry.id   fad723c616e58a4e17ce9b6a625f4ffa
#
_cell.length_a   1.000
_cell.length_b   1.000
_cell.length_c   1.000
_cell.angle_alpha   90.00
_cell.angle_beta   90.00
_cell.angle_gamma   90.00
#
_symmetry.space_group_name_H-M   'P 1'
#
loop_
_entity.id
_entity.type
_entity.pdbx_description
1 polymer ?
#
loop_
_entity_poly.entity_id
_entity_poly.type
_entity_poly.pdbx_seq_one_letter_code
_entity_poly.pdbx_strand_id
1 'polypeptide(L)'
;MKSNKIRLGEQCVVTSSKRFHLSERITQGVPFYCSKEIIKKFNGEDVTECDYISEDLYKKVSNEVGVPKENDLLITTRGTIGIPYLYKRTDRFYFADGNLTWIKDFDSNLYSKFLYYWFQSYEGRKKFEALAKGTAQKAVPISGIKTLEIELPSLKSQKRIADILSAYDDLIENNQKQIKLLEEAAQRLYKEWFVDLRFPGH
;
A
#
# COMPACT_ATOMS: atom_id res chain seq x y z
N MET A 1 -25.03 -6.32 16.47
CA MET A 1 -24.80 -5.04 15.77
C MET A 1 -25.45 -5.15 14.40
N LYS A 2 -26.27 -4.16 13.99
CA LYS A 2 -26.81 -4.16 12.61
C LYS A 2 -25.66 -3.78 11.68
N SER A 3 -25.19 -4.69 10.85
CA SER A 3 -24.29 -4.41 9.73
C SER A 3 -25.13 -4.19 8.48
N ASN A 4 -24.81 -3.17 7.70
CA ASN A 4 -25.45 -2.99 6.40
C ASN A 4 -24.56 -3.60 5.33
N LYS A 5 -25.10 -4.46 4.49
CA LYS A 5 -24.42 -4.90 3.28
C LYS A 5 -24.39 -3.73 2.29
N ILE A 6 -23.20 -3.41 1.81
CA ILE A 6 -22.99 -2.36 0.81
C ILE A 6 -22.16 -2.92 -0.34
N ARG A 7 -22.26 -2.32 -1.52
CA ARG A 7 -21.32 -2.53 -2.62
C ARG A 7 -20.24 -1.48 -2.58
N LEU A 8 -18.98 -1.90 -2.71
CA LEU A 8 -17.84 -1.01 -2.55
C LEU A 8 -17.89 0.18 -3.52
N GLY A 9 -18.25 -0.05 -4.79
CA GLY A 9 -18.35 1.00 -5.80
C GLY A 9 -19.46 2.05 -5.56
N GLU A 10 -20.35 1.82 -4.58
CA GLU A 10 -21.38 2.79 -4.15
C GLU A 10 -20.87 3.70 -3.04
N GLN A 11 -19.74 3.37 -2.41
CA GLN A 11 -19.19 4.06 -1.25
C GLN A 11 -17.83 4.73 -1.51
N CYS A 12 -17.25 4.51 -2.68
CA CYS A 12 -15.97 5.09 -3.06
C CYS A 12 -15.72 4.99 -4.57
N VAL A 13 -14.78 5.77 -5.05
CA VAL A 13 -14.32 5.67 -6.44
C VAL A 13 -13.25 4.58 -6.55
N VAL A 14 -13.52 3.58 -7.39
CA VAL A 14 -12.57 2.51 -7.72
C VAL A 14 -12.08 2.74 -9.15
N THR A 15 -10.79 3.02 -9.31
CA THR A 15 -10.19 3.42 -10.58
C THR A 15 -8.76 2.88 -10.74
N SER A 16 -8.07 3.25 -11.79
CA SER A 16 -6.66 2.98 -12.03
C SER A 16 -5.90 4.29 -12.29
N SER A 17 -4.57 4.18 -12.42
CA SER A 17 -3.71 5.26 -12.83
C SER A 17 -3.76 5.49 -14.33
N LYS A 18 -3.12 6.56 -14.80
CA LYS A 18 -2.79 6.74 -16.21
C LYS A 18 -1.69 5.76 -16.61
N ARG A 19 -1.86 5.11 -17.76
CA ARG A 19 -0.85 4.20 -18.30
C ARG A 19 0.36 5.00 -18.79
N PHE A 20 1.55 4.49 -18.43
CA PHE A 20 2.82 4.97 -18.97
C PHE A 20 3.53 3.87 -19.73
N HIS A 21 4.17 4.26 -20.84
CA HIS A 21 5.04 3.37 -21.61
C HIS A 21 6.41 3.22 -20.93
N LEU A 22 7.12 2.17 -21.27
CA LEU A 22 8.49 1.95 -20.76
C LEU A 22 9.44 3.09 -21.12
N SER A 23 9.25 3.72 -22.29
CA SER A 23 10.03 4.88 -22.77
C SER A 23 9.85 6.16 -21.93
N GLU A 24 8.79 6.24 -21.11
CA GLU A 24 8.54 7.39 -20.23
C GLU A 24 9.16 7.19 -18.84
N ARG A 25 9.73 6.01 -18.58
CA ARG A 25 10.42 5.69 -17.33
C ARG A 25 11.88 6.13 -17.44
N ILE A 26 12.38 6.68 -16.37
CA ILE A 26 13.73 7.23 -16.25
C ILE A 26 14.41 6.70 -14.99
N THR A 27 15.68 7.02 -14.79
CA THR A 27 16.48 6.51 -13.65
C THR A 27 16.41 7.38 -12.40
N GLN A 28 15.91 8.61 -12.51
CA GLN A 28 15.79 9.56 -11.40
C GLN A 28 14.55 10.44 -11.57
N GLY A 29 13.85 10.76 -10.48
CA GLY A 29 12.66 11.60 -10.51
C GLY A 29 11.65 11.21 -9.43
N VAL A 30 10.36 11.23 -9.79
CA VAL A 30 9.30 10.75 -8.91
C VAL A 30 9.23 9.22 -9.02
N PRO A 31 9.30 8.48 -7.91
CA PRO A 31 9.18 7.03 -7.93
C PRO A 31 7.92 6.53 -8.63
N PHE A 32 8.07 5.49 -9.44
CA PHE A 32 6.98 4.84 -10.16
C PHE A 32 6.87 3.38 -9.74
N TYR A 33 5.82 3.05 -9.00
CA TYR A 33 5.66 1.76 -8.34
C TYR A 33 4.74 0.82 -9.11
N CYS A 34 5.15 -0.45 -9.15
CA CYS A 34 4.32 -1.58 -9.53
C CYS A 34 3.92 -2.38 -8.27
N SER A 35 3.33 -3.55 -8.45
CA SER A 35 2.92 -4.40 -7.31
C SER A 35 4.08 -4.76 -6.38
N LYS A 36 5.29 -4.99 -6.91
CA LYS A 36 6.45 -5.41 -6.11
C LYS A 36 6.87 -4.34 -5.08
N GLU A 37 6.84 -3.06 -5.46
CA GLU A 37 7.19 -1.96 -4.55
C GLU A 37 6.12 -1.76 -3.49
N ILE A 38 4.85 -1.89 -3.87
CA ILE A 38 3.73 -1.81 -2.93
C ILE A 38 3.77 -2.96 -1.91
N ILE A 39 4.13 -4.17 -2.34
CA ILE A 39 4.31 -5.32 -1.44
C ILE A 39 5.45 -5.06 -0.45
N LYS A 40 6.59 -4.53 -0.92
CA LYS A 40 7.69 -4.12 -0.03
C LYS A 40 7.22 -3.10 1.01
N LYS A 41 6.55 -2.04 0.57
CA LYS A 41 6.00 -1.03 1.50
C LYS A 41 5.00 -1.60 2.49
N PHE A 42 4.16 -2.54 2.06
CA PHE A 42 3.23 -3.24 2.94
C PHE A 42 3.95 -4.06 4.01
N ASN A 43 5.07 -4.69 3.67
CA ASN A 43 5.92 -5.46 4.60
C ASN A 43 6.81 -4.57 5.50
N GLY A 44 6.79 -3.25 5.34
CA GLY A 44 7.68 -2.34 6.07
C GLY A 44 9.11 -2.31 5.53
N GLU A 45 9.34 -2.85 4.33
CA GLU A 45 10.63 -2.87 3.67
C GLU A 45 10.90 -1.56 2.92
N ASP A 46 12.17 -1.14 2.88
CA ASP A 46 12.61 0.00 2.08
C ASP A 46 12.56 -0.34 0.57
N VAL A 47 12.04 0.57 -0.23
CA VAL A 47 12.10 0.48 -1.69
C VAL A 47 13.38 1.16 -2.16
N THR A 48 14.45 0.38 -2.33
CA THR A 48 15.78 0.87 -2.74
C THR A 48 15.92 0.99 -4.26
N GLU A 49 15.16 0.20 -5.01
CA GLU A 49 15.20 0.16 -6.47
C GLU A 49 13.78 0.20 -7.04
N CYS A 50 13.52 1.16 -7.91
CA CYS A 50 12.27 1.28 -8.64
C CYS A 50 12.49 2.06 -9.95
N ASP A 51 11.49 2.05 -10.81
CA ASP A 51 11.40 2.99 -11.93
C ASP A 51 11.03 4.38 -11.43
N TYR A 52 11.29 5.39 -12.26
CA TYR A 52 10.94 6.78 -11.98
C TYR A 52 10.24 7.41 -13.20
N ILE A 53 9.50 8.47 -12.96
CA ILE A 53 8.95 9.36 -13.99
C ILE A 53 9.45 10.79 -13.76
N SER A 54 9.47 11.60 -14.81
CA SER A 54 9.90 12.99 -14.70
C SER A 54 8.93 13.82 -13.84
N GLU A 55 9.44 14.86 -13.20
CA GLU A 55 8.65 15.83 -12.45
C GLU A 55 7.55 16.47 -13.31
N ASP A 56 7.85 16.77 -14.57
CA ASP A 56 6.90 17.39 -15.48
C ASP A 56 5.78 16.43 -15.85
N LEU A 57 6.12 15.15 -16.05
CA LEU A 57 5.13 14.11 -16.30
C LEU A 57 4.24 13.89 -15.08
N TYR A 58 4.83 13.88 -13.88
CA TYR A 58 4.07 13.78 -12.62
C TYR A 58 3.11 14.97 -12.43
N LYS A 59 3.57 16.21 -12.68
CA LYS A 59 2.72 17.41 -12.63
C LYS A 59 1.59 17.34 -13.64
N LYS A 60 1.89 16.95 -14.89
CA LYS A 60 0.90 16.77 -15.95
C LYS A 60 -0.22 15.79 -15.51
N VAL A 61 0.17 14.62 -15.01
CA VAL A 61 -0.78 13.61 -14.56
C VAL A 61 -1.56 14.06 -13.32
N SER A 62 -0.90 14.74 -12.40
CA SER A 62 -1.56 15.33 -11.23
C SER A 62 -2.72 16.24 -11.60
N ASN A 63 -2.57 17.02 -12.69
CA ASN A 63 -3.59 17.94 -13.17
C ASN A 63 -4.69 17.25 -14.01
N GLU A 64 -4.34 16.20 -14.77
CA GLU A 64 -5.26 15.53 -15.69
C GLU A 64 -6.12 14.44 -15.00
N VAL A 65 -5.50 13.62 -14.19
CA VAL A 65 -6.12 12.40 -13.61
C VAL A 65 -6.12 12.46 -12.08
N GLY A 66 -5.17 13.19 -11.52
CA GLY A 66 -4.87 13.23 -10.10
C GLY A 66 -3.78 12.23 -9.72
N VAL A 67 -3.31 12.38 -8.49
CA VAL A 67 -2.34 11.50 -7.83
C VAL A 67 -2.89 11.04 -6.50
N PRO A 68 -2.44 9.89 -5.97
CA PRO A 68 -2.89 9.41 -4.67
C PRO A 68 -2.63 10.44 -3.57
N LYS A 69 -3.56 10.51 -2.65
CA LYS A 69 -3.53 11.39 -1.47
C LYS A 69 -3.50 10.55 -0.20
N GLU A 70 -3.18 11.19 0.91
CA GLU A 70 -3.26 10.56 2.22
C GLU A 70 -4.62 9.90 2.44
N ASN A 71 -4.60 8.67 2.92
CA ASN A 71 -5.76 7.80 3.12
C ASN A 71 -6.42 7.23 1.85
N ASP A 72 -5.90 7.49 0.66
CA ASP A 72 -6.25 6.70 -0.51
C ASP A 72 -5.69 5.28 -0.37
N LEU A 73 -6.37 4.30 -0.95
CA LEU A 73 -5.98 2.92 -0.85
C LEU A 73 -5.58 2.38 -2.22
N LEU A 74 -4.38 1.81 -2.30
CA LEU A 74 -3.92 1.05 -3.44
C LEU A 74 -4.03 -0.44 -3.12
N ILE A 75 -4.45 -1.26 -4.08
CA ILE A 75 -4.50 -2.71 -3.91
C ILE A 75 -3.93 -3.42 -5.11
N THR A 76 -3.10 -4.44 -4.89
CA THR A 76 -2.52 -5.23 -5.97
C THR A 76 -3.58 -6.09 -6.64
N THR A 77 -3.65 -6.01 -7.98
CA THR A 77 -4.68 -6.68 -8.78
C THR A 77 -4.15 -7.64 -9.82
N ARG A 78 -2.81 -7.77 -9.95
CA ARG A 78 -2.16 -8.71 -10.87
C ARG A 78 -0.92 -9.34 -10.25
N GLY A 79 -0.68 -10.62 -10.52
CA GLY A 79 0.39 -11.41 -9.89
C GLY A 79 0.02 -11.78 -8.46
N THR A 80 0.73 -11.25 -7.47
CA THR A 80 0.32 -11.32 -6.06
C THR A 80 -0.82 -10.34 -5.84
N ILE A 81 -2.04 -10.84 -5.79
CA ILE A 81 -3.26 -10.03 -5.69
C ILE A 81 -3.69 -9.81 -4.24
N GLY A 82 -4.41 -8.72 -3.98
CA GLY A 82 -5.09 -8.48 -2.70
C GLY A 82 -4.22 -7.89 -1.59
N ILE A 83 -3.01 -7.41 -1.90
CA ILE A 83 -2.18 -6.68 -0.93
C ILE A 83 -2.59 -5.20 -0.93
N PRO A 84 -3.20 -4.71 0.16
CA PRO A 84 -3.61 -3.32 0.26
C PRO A 84 -2.46 -2.44 0.75
N TYR A 85 -2.45 -1.20 0.31
CA TYR A 85 -1.55 -0.17 0.82
C TYR A 85 -2.31 1.12 1.06
N LEU A 86 -2.29 1.64 2.29
CA LEU A 86 -2.88 2.93 2.62
C LEU A 86 -1.82 4.02 2.37
N TYR A 87 -2.11 4.94 1.45
CA TYR A 87 -1.19 6.01 1.06
C TYR A 87 -0.96 6.95 2.23
N LYS A 88 0.32 7.12 2.64
CA LYS A 88 0.72 7.94 3.79
C LYS A 88 0.96 9.38 3.35
N ARG A 89 0.84 10.34 4.26
CA ARG A 89 1.15 11.76 4.02
C ARG A 89 2.59 11.99 3.54
N THR A 90 3.51 11.14 3.95
CA THR A 90 4.93 11.20 3.57
C THR A 90 5.22 10.58 2.22
N ASP A 91 4.26 9.89 1.62
CA ASP A 91 4.44 9.25 0.33
C ASP A 91 4.43 10.28 -0.81
N ARG A 92 5.31 10.05 -1.76
CA ARG A 92 5.33 10.78 -3.02
C ARG A 92 5.79 9.84 -4.13
N PHE A 93 4.85 9.15 -4.75
CA PHE A 93 5.09 8.26 -5.87
C PHE A 93 3.85 8.19 -6.77
N TYR A 94 4.02 7.73 -8.00
CA TYR A 94 2.94 7.32 -8.88
C TYR A 94 3.00 5.80 -9.11
N PHE A 95 1.99 5.22 -9.77
CA PHE A 95 1.92 3.76 -9.84
C PHE A 95 1.42 3.25 -11.20
N ALA A 96 1.73 1.98 -11.49
CA ALA A 96 1.46 1.34 -12.78
C ALA A 96 -0.01 0.93 -12.92
N ASP A 97 -0.62 1.37 -14.03
CA ASP A 97 -1.92 0.88 -14.50
C ASP A 97 -1.94 -0.64 -14.69
N GLY A 98 -3.07 -1.25 -14.36
CA GLY A 98 -3.31 -2.69 -14.53
C GLY A 98 -2.61 -3.59 -13.51
N ASN A 99 -1.69 -3.09 -12.70
CA ASN A 99 -1.06 -3.83 -11.60
C ASN A 99 -1.68 -3.47 -10.24
N LEU A 100 -2.10 -2.22 -10.13
CA LEU A 100 -2.67 -1.65 -8.92
C LEU A 100 -4.02 -1.01 -9.24
N THR A 101 -4.98 -1.18 -8.35
CA THR A 101 -6.25 -0.44 -8.36
C THR A 101 -6.20 0.61 -7.27
N TRP A 102 -6.71 1.79 -7.60
CA TRP A 102 -6.79 2.94 -6.72
C TRP A 102 -8.22 3.12 -6.22
N ILE A 103 -8.40 3.15 -4.92
CA ILE A 103 -9.66 3.36 -4.22
C ILE A 103 -9.55 4.68 -3.47
N LYS A 104 -10.42 5.61 -3.80
CA LYS A 104 -10.38 6.99 -3.31
C LYS A 104 -11.78 7.58 -3.16
N ASP A 105 -11.86 8.83 -2.74
CA ASP A 105 -13.11 9.58 -2.62
C ASP A 105 -14.18 8.79 -1.85
N PHE A 106 -13.82 8.39 -0.63
CA PHE A 106 -14.67 7.59 0.25
C PHE A 106 -15.88 8.38 0.72
N ASP A 107 -17.05 7.76 0.67
CA ASP A 107 -18.26 8.29 1.29
C ASP A 107 -18.07 8.45 2.81
N SER A 108 -18.84 9.37 3.40
CA SER A 108 -18.80 9.65 4.83
C SER A 108 -19.07 8.45 5.75
N ASN A 109 -19.68 7.39 5.22
CA ASN A 109 -19.99 6.16 5.95
C ASN A 109 -18.88 5.10 5.88
N LEU A 110 -17.89 5.26 5.01
CA LEU A 110 -16.78 4.32 4.84
C LEU A 110 -15.45 4.91 5.26
N TYR A 111 -14.85 4.37 6.29
CA TYR A 111 -13.52 4.77 6.75
C TYR A 111 -12.43 3.98 6.03
N SER A 112 -11.57 4.66 5.26
CA SER A 112 -10.54 4.06 4.41
C SER A 112 -9.60 3.11 5.17
N LYS A 113 -9.20 3.49 6.39
CA LYS A 113 -8.33 2.67 7.25
C LYS A 113 -9.02 1.39 7.73
N PHE A 114 -10.35 1.42 7.93
CA PHE A 114 -11.13 0.20 8.18
C PHE A 114 -11.13 -0.71 6.94
N LEU A 115 -11.32 -0.16 5.75
CA LEU A 115 -11.29 -0.91 4.51
C LEU A 115 -9.90 -1.54 4.26
N TYR A 116 -8.81 -0.83 4.58
CA TYR A 116 -7.45 -1.36 4.55
C TYR A 116 -7.31 -2.63 5.39
N TYR A 117 -7.80 -2.64 6.63
CA TYR A 117 -7.78 -3.83 7.49
C TYR A 117 -8.77 -4.89 7.05
N TRP A 118 -9.92 -4.49 6.51
CA TRP A 118 -10.88 -5.44 5.98
C TRP A 118 -10.27 -6.28 4.84
N PHE A 119 -9.53 -5.67 3.92
CA PHE A 119 -8.83 -6.41 2.86
C PHE A 119 -7.77 -7.37 3.41
N GLN A 120 -7.22 -7.13 4.58
CA GLN A 120 -6.26 -8.02 5.24
C GLN A 120 -6.94 -9.16 6.02
N SER A 121 -8.22 -9.04 6.32
CA SER A 121 -8.98 -10.07 7.02
C SER A 121 -9.14 -11.34 6.16
N TYR A 122 -9.38 -12.47 6.80
CA TYR A 122 -9.68 -13.72 6.10
C TYR A 122 -10.86 -13.58 5.12
N GLU A 123 -11.94 -12.94 5.56
CA GLU A 123 -13.12 -12.70 4.73
C GLU A 123 -12.81 -11.80 3.54
N GLY A 124 -12.12 -10.68 3.77
CA GLY A 124 -11.75 -9.73 2.74
C GLY A 124 -10.86 -10.34 1.67
N ARG A 125 -9.83 -11.08 2.08
CA ARG A 125 -8.94 -11.81 1.16
C ARG A 125 -9.70 -12.83 0.32
N LYS A 126 -10.50 -13.66 0.97
CA LYS A 126 -11.30 -14.70 0.29
C LYS A 126 -12.27 -14.10 -0.73
N LYS A 127 -12.99 -13.05 -0.36
CA LYS A 127 -13.92 -12.36 -1.29
C LYS A 127 -13.17 -11.69 -2.45
N PHE A 128 -12.02 -11.07 -2.18
CA PHE A 128 -11.22 -10.42 -3.21
C PHE A 128 -10.60 -11.42 -4.19
N GLU A 129 -10.05 -12.53 -3.69
CA GLU A 129 -9.50 -13.60 -4.51
C GLU A 129 -10.55 -14.27 -5.39
N ALA A 130 -11.79 -14.37 -4.92
CA ALA A 130 -12.91 -14.93 -5.70
C ALA A 130 -13.27 -14.07 -6.94
N LEU A 131 -12.87 -12.79 -6.98
CA LEU A 131 -13.06 -11.91 -8.13
C LEU A 131 -12.02 -12.13 -9.22
N ALA A 132 -10.92 -12.85 -8.93
CA ALA A 132 -9.82 -13.04 -9.85
C ALA A 132 -10.24 -13.87 -11.08
N LYS A 133 -9.82 -13.41 -12.25
CA LYS A 133 -10.03 -14.07 -13.54
C LYS A 133 -8.69 -14.44 -14.16
N GLY A 134 -8.70 -15.45 -15.01
CA GLY A 134 -7.53 -15.93 -15.74
C GLY A 134 -6.87 -17.14 -15.08
N THR A 135 -6.33 -18.04 -15.91
CA THR A 135 -5.70 -19.31 -15.48
C THR A 135 -4.19 -19.18 -15.36
N ALA A 136 -3.54 -18.53 -16.31
CA ALA A 136 -2.07 -18.38 -16.33
C ALA A 136 -1.60 -17.19 -15.47
N GLN A 137 -2.30 -16.06 -15.54
CA GLN A 137 -2.03 -14.91 -14.70
C GLN A 137 -3.34 -14.37 -14.14
N LYS A 138 -3.55 -14.60 -12.85
CA LYS A 138 -4.72 -14.08 -12.14
C LYS A 138 -4.73 -12.55 -12.14
N ALA A 139 -5.87 -11.98 -12.46
CA ALA A 139 -6.09 -10.54 -12.39
C ALA A 139 -7.49 -10.24 -11.84
N VAL A 140 -7.61 -9.23 -11.00
CA VAL A 140 -8.89 -8.77 -10.46
C VAL A 140 -9.34 -7.54 -11.25
N PRO A 141 -10.45 -7.61 -11.99
CA PRO A 141 -10.94 -6.46 -12.75
C PRO A 141 -11.57 -5.41 -11.83
N ILE A 142 -11.41 -4.14 -12.18
CA ILE A 142 -12.00 -2.99 -11.45
C ILE A 142 -13.52 -3.15 -11.30
N SER A 143 -14.20 -3.65 -12.35
CA SER A 143 -15.64 -3.92 -12.31
C SER A 143 -16.02 -4.92 -11.22
N GLY A 144 -15.19 -5.95 -11.01
CA GLY A 144 -15.39 -6.91 -9.92
C GLY A 144 -15.21 -6.25 -8.55
N ILE A 145 -14.19 -5.40 -8.38
CA ILE A 145 -13.96 -4.70 -7.12
C ILE A 145 -15.14 -3.77 -6.78
N LYS A 146 -15.70 -3.08 -7.77
CA LYS A 146 -16.90 -2.23 -7.59
C LYS A 146 -18.11 -3.01 -7.07
N THR A 147 -18.27 -4.27 -7.47
CA THR A 147 -19.39 -5.12 -7.04
C THR A 147 -19.15 -5.87 -5.74
N LEU A 148 -17.97 -5.69 -5.12
CA LEU A 148 -17.60 -6.37 -3.89
C LEU A 148 -18.55 -5.99 -2.75
N GLU A 149 -19.20 -6.98 -2.16
CA GLU A 149 -20.13 -6.82 -1.04
C GLU A 149 -19.40 -6.90 0.30
N ILE A 150 -19.54 -5.85 1.09
CA ILE A 150 -18.93 -5.70 2.40
C ILE A 150 -20.02 -5.51 3.46
N GLU A 151 -19.88 -6.19 4.57
CA GLU A 151 -20.69 -5.91 5.76
C GLU A 151 -20.07 -4.72 6.50
N LEU A 152 -20.76 -3.58 6.44
CA LEU A 152 -20.26 -2.33 6.99
C LEU A 152 -20.84 -2.07 8.38
N PRO A 153 -20.03 -2.11 9.44
CA PRO A 153 -20.46 -1.70 10.77
C PRO A 153 -20.61 -0.17 10.84
N SER A 154 -21.16 0.34 11.95
CA SER A 154 -21.26 1.80 12.15
C SER A 154 -19.89 2.48 12.02
N LEU A 155 -19.86 3.72 11.55
CA LEU A 155 -18.60 4.48 11.39
C LEU A 155 -17.79 4.53 12.70
N LYS A 156 -18.47 4.65 13.84
CA LYS A 156 -17.83 4.59 15.17
C LYS A 156 -17.11 3.26 15.40
N SER A 157 -17.75 2.15 14.99
CA SER A 157 -17.13 0.82 15.10
C SER A 157 -15.97 0.64 14.13
N GLN A 158 -16.11 1.14 12.89
CA GLN A 158 -15.03 1.11 11.91
C GLN A 158 -13.77 1.84 12.42
N LYS A 159 -13.93 3.07 12.94
CA LYS A 159 -12.83 3.84 13.53
C LYS A 159 -12.20 3.08 14.70
N ARG A 160 -13.01 2.57 15.63
CA ARG A 160 -12.49 1.82 16.77
C ARG A 160 -11.68 0.58 16.36
N ILE A 161 -12.17 -0.19 15.36
CA ILE A 161 -11.45 -1.35 14.83
C ILE A 161 -10.11 -0.91 14.22
N ALA A 162 -10.14 0.12 13.38
CA ALA A 162 -8.95 0.65 12.73
C ALA A 162 -7.93 1.20 13.74
N ASP A 163 -8.38 1.91 14.76
CA ASP A 163 -7.50 2.47 15.80
C ASP A 163 -6.80 1.36 16.61
N ILE A 164 -7.54 0.31 16.97
CA ILE A 164 -6.95 -0.83 17.68
C ILE A 164 -5.90 -1.53 16.81
N LEU A 165 -6.24 -1.85 15.56
CA LEU A 165 -5.32 -2.58 14.68
C LEU A 165 -4.10 -1.73 14.31
N SER A 166 -4.29 -0.42 14.06
CA SER A 166 -3.16 0.44 13.75
C SER A 166 -2.19 0.63 14.91
N ALA A 167 -2.66 0.56 16.16
CA ALA A 167 -1.76 0.61 17.31
C ALA A 167 -0.79 -0.59 17.34
N TYR A 168 -1.25 -1.77 16.88
CA TYR A 168 -0.35 -2.92 16.71
C TYR A 168 0.61 -2.74 15.53
N ASP A 169 0.15 -2.20 14.40
CA ASP A 169 1.04 -1.92 13.27
C ASP A 169 2.12 -0.90 13.64
N ASP A 170 1.75 0.18 14.35
CA ASP A 170 2.69 1.18 14.85
C ASP A 170 3.73 0.55 15.82
N LEU A 171 3.30 -0.37 16.67
CA LEU A 171 4.20 -1.10 17.57
C LEU A 171 5.15 -2.02 16.80
N ILE A 172 4.65 -2.73 15.80
CA ILE A 172 5.44 -3.60 14.93
C ILE A 172 6.49 -2.76 14.17
N GLU A 173 6.06 -1.66 13.54
CA GLU A 173 6.96 -0.75 12.81
C GLU A 173 8.05 -0.17 13.74
N ASN A 174 7.68 0.24 14.96
CA ASN A 174 8.65 0.74 15.94
C ASN A 174 9.66 -0.33 16.36
N ASN A 175 9.20 -1.56 16.65
CA ASN A 175 10.07 -2.67 17.02
C ASN A 175 11.02 -3.06 15.87
N GLN A 176 10.55 -3.08 14.63
CA GLN A 176 11.40 -3.33 13.45
C GLN A 176 12.50 -2.27 13.30
N LYS A 177 12.16 -0.98 13.50
CA LYS A 177 13.15 0.10 13.50
C LYS A 177 14.18 -0.06 14.62
N GLN A 178 13.74 -0.44 15.82
CA GLN A 178 14.66 -0.69 16.95
C GLN A 178 15.60 -1.87 16.67
N ILE A 179 15.08 -2.98 16.13
CA ILE A 179 15.90 -4.14 15.75
C ILE A 179 16.97 -3.70 14.74
N LYS A 180 16.60 -3.00 13.67
CA LYS A 180 17.55 -2.51 12.66
C LYS A 180 18.65 -1.64 13.26
N LEU A 181 18.28 -0.70 14.14
CA LEU A 181 19.25 0.18 14.82
C LEU A 181 20.20 -0.60 15.75
N LEU A 182 19.69 -1.61 16.45
CA LEU A 182 20.51 -2.46 17.32
C LEU A 182 21.46 -3.34 16.51
N GLU A 183 21.01 -3.90 15.38
CA GLU A 183 21.85 -4.66 14.46
C GLU A 183 22.96 -3.78 13.87
N GLU A 184 22.65 -2.56 13.41
CA GLU A 184 23.64 -1.60 12.94
C GLU A 184 24.66 -1.23 14.03
N ALA A 185 24.19 -1.02 15.26
CA ALA A 185 25.09 -0.72 16.39
C ALA A 185 26.01 -1.90 16.71
N ALA A 186 25.48 -3.13 16.73
CA ALA A 186 26.26 -4.34 16.95
C ALA A 186 27.30 -4.56 15.83
N GLN A 187 26.93 -4.35 14.57
CA GLN A 187 27.86 -4.44 13.45
C GLN A 187 29.00 -3.40 13.52
N ARG A 188 28.68 -2.15 13.92
CA ARG A 188 29.71 -1.11 14.13
C ARG A 188 30.68 -1.49 15.24
N LEU A 189 30.16 -1.96 16.38
CA LEU A 189 30.96 -2.39 17.51
C LEU A 189 31.87 -3.57 17.13
N TYR A 190 31.29 -4.57 16.44
CA TYR A 190 32.04 -5.73 15.97
C TYR A 190 33.18 -5.32 15.03
N LYS A 191 32.89 -4.45 14.07
CA LYS A 191 33.89 -3.93 13.13
C LYS A 191 35.01 -3.18 13.87
N GLU A 192 34.64 -2.27 14.76
CA GLU A 192 35.60 -1.45 15.50
C GLU A 192 36.52 -2.31 16.37
N TRP A 193 35.96 -3.29 17.09
CA TRP A 193 36.73 -4.10 18.02
C TRP A 193 37.48 -5.25 17.36
N PHE A 194 36.87 -5.97 16.45
CA PHE A 194 37.40 -7.23 15.91
C PHE A 194 37.98 -7.12 14.50
N VAL A 195 37.65 -6.10 13.75
CA VAL A 195 38.19 -5.86 12.39
C VAL A 195 39.24 -4.77 12.42
N ASP A 196 38.88 -3.61 13.00
CA ASP A 196 39.77 -2.45 13.07
C ASP A 196 40.70 -2.49 14.32
N LEU A 197 40.52 -3.49 15.20
CA LEU A 197 41.29 -3.73 16.43
C LEU A 197 41.36 -2.53 17.37
N ARG A 198 40.29 -1.72 17.43
CA ARG A 198 40.17 -0.53 18.27
C ARG A 198 39.43 -0.84 19.57
N PHE A 199 40.05 -1.56 20.46
CA PHE A 199 39.45 -1.84 21.76
C PHE A 199 39.54 -0.62 22.69
N PRO A 200 38.48 -0.34 23.51
CA PRO A 200 38.55 0.65 24.52
C PRO A 200 39.69 0.34 25.55
N GLY A 201 40.64 1.27 25.68
CA GLY A 201 41.73 1.13 26.66
C GLY A 201 43.04 0.49 26.11
N HIS A 202 43.15 0.31 24.81
CA HIS A 202 44.40 -0.09 24.12
C HIS A 202 44.93 1.02 23.24
#